data_d7024f34fb1bca5501000a1593a2b339
#
_entry.id   d7024f34fb1bca5501000a1593a2b339
#
_cell.length_a   1.000
_cell.length_b   1.000
_cell.length_c   1.000
_cell.angle_alpha   90.00
_cell.angle_beta   90.00
_cell.angle_gamma   90.00
#
_symmetry.space_group_name_H-M   'P 1'
#
loop_
_entity.id
_entity.type
_entity.pdbx_description
1 polymer ?
#
loop_
_entity_poly.entity_id
_entity_poly.type
_entity_poly.pdbx_seq_one_letter_code
_entity_poly.pdbx_strand_id
1 'polypeptide(L)'
;MSTMLLNRNTSMAPAVHRQNVQVLLEKIAEADAILVGAAAGMSASCGFNFFYQNDAIFEQYLGDFHRKYGFIGAFNGFYYRYPSPEAHWAFLARMGYMEYECPTGQPYYDLMTLLQGRNYHIMTTNQDFQFTRVVSEDKLSAIQGDSRYYQCSRRCHD
;
A
#
# COMPACT_ATOMS: atom_id res chain seq x y z
N MET A 1 -15.08 -32.35 -10.28
CA MET A 1 -14.15 -32.15 -9.16
C MET A 1 -14.44 -30.77 -8.60
N SER A 2 -15.05 -30.72 -7.43
CA SER A 2 -15.58 -29.50 -6.81
C SER A 2 -14.49 -28.79 -6.03
N THR A 3 -14.18 -27.58 -6.43
CA THR A 3 -13.19 -26.73 -5.73
C THR A 3 -13.87 -26.14 -4.50
N MET A 4 -13.58 -26.68 -3.33
CA MET A 4 -13.99 -26.12 -2.04
C MET A 4 -13.30 -24.77 -1.84
N LEU A 5 -14.02 -23.69 -2.06
CA LEU A 5 -13.64 -22.36 -1.60
C LEU A 5 -13.71 -22.34 -0.07
N LEU A 6 -12.55 -22.31 0.56
CA LEU A 6 -12.41 -22.12 2.01
C LEU A 6 -12.88 -20.71 2.37
N ASN A 7 -14.15 -20.59 2.71
CA ASN A 7 -14.71 -19.39 3.31
C ASN A 7 -14.25 -19.30 4.76
N ARG A 8 -13.06 -18.70 5.00
CA ARG A 8 -12.54 -18.44 6.34
C ARG A 8 -13.09 -17.11 6.88
N ASN A 9 -14.40 -17.01 7.01
CA ASN A 9 -15.01 -16.04 7.93
C ASN A 9 -14.96 -16.62 9.36
N THR A 10 -13.80 -16.68 9.95
CA THR A 10 -13.69 -16.85 11.40
C THR A 10 -13.86 -15.47 12.05
N SER A 11 -15.11 -15.03 12.22
CA SER A 11 -15.41 -13.98 13.17
C SER A 11 -15.05 -14.53 14.56
N MET A 12 -13.88 -14.18 15.07
CA MET A 12 -13.52 -14.49 16.45
C MET A 12 -14.54 -13.83 17.37
N ALA A 13 -14.98 -14.54 18.41
CA ALA A 13 -15.92 -13.98 19.37
C ALA A 13 -15.34 -12.66 19.94
N PRO A 14 -16.14 -11.60 20.14
CA PRO A 14 -15.65 -10.28 20.58
C PRO A 14 -14.79 -10.30 21.84
N ALA A 15 -14.99 -11.27 22.72
CA ALA A 15 -14.18 -11.45 23.92
C ALA A 15 -12.75 -11.93 23.62
N VAL A 16 -12.58 -12.88 22.68
CA VAL A 16 -11.27 -13.39 22.24
C VAL A 16 -10.50 -12.29 21.51
N HIS A 17 -11.18 -11.50 20.69
CA HIS A 17 -10.57 -10.36 20.01
C HIS A 17 -10.01 -9.34 21.01
N ARG A 18 -10.78 -8.95 22.03
CA ARG A 18 -10.35 -8.02 23.08
C ARG A 18 -9.14 -8.56 23.86
N GLN A 19 -9.16 -9.85 24.21
CA GLN A 19 -8.04 -10.47 24.89
C GLN A 19 -6.76 -10.45 24.06
N ASN A 20 -6.83 -10.74 22.76
CA ASN A 20 -5.68 -10.70 21.87
C ASN A 20 -5.13 -9.28 21.70
N VAL A 21 -6.00 -8.27 21.62
CA VAL A 21 -5.56 -6.87 21.60
C VAL A 21 -4.85 -6.48 22.89
N GLN A 22 -5.36 -6.91 24.05
CA GLN A 22 -4.71 -6.65 25.34
C GLN A 22 -3.31 -7.28 25.41
N VAL A 23 -3.17 -8.54 25.00
CA VAL A 23 -1.86 -9.22 24.93
C VAL A 23 -0.90 -8.49 23.98
N LEU A 24 -1.38 -8.03 22.83
CA LEU A 24 -0.57 -7.24 21.89
C LEU A 24 -0.07 -5.95 22.53
N LEU A 25 -0.94 -5.21 23.21
CA LEU A 25 -0.55 -3.96 23.89
C LEU A 25 0.49 -4.20 25.00
N GLU A 26 0.35 -5.29 25.76
CA GLU A 26 1.33 -5.70 26.76
C GLU A 26 2.69 -6.01 26.12
N LYS A 27 2.71 -6.78 25.02
CA LYS A 27 3.94 -7.09 24.28
C LYS A 27 4.61 -5.84 23.69
N ILE A 28 3.83 -4.90 23.18
CA ILE A 28 4.33 -3.60 22.71
C ILE A 28 4.93 -2.80 23.89
N ALA A 29 4.29 -2.85 25.05
CA ALA A 29 4.77 -2.13 26.24
C ALA A 29 6.10 -2.69 26.79
N GLU A 30 6.29 -4.01 26.72
CA GLU A 30 7.47 -4.73 27.20
C GLU A 30 8.65 -4.68 26.21
N ALA A 31 8.42 -4.38 24.94
CA ALA A 31 9.43 -4.46 23.90
C ALA A 31 10.46 -3.33 23.97
N ASP A 32 11.74 -3.66 23.86
CA ASP A 32 12.85 -2.70 23.74
C ASP A 32 12.86 -2.04 22.35
N ALA A 33 12.40 -2.75 21.34
CA ALA A 33 12.26 -2.26 19.96
C ALA A 33 11.11 -2.98 19.24
N ILE A 34 10.49 -2.30 18.29
CA ILE A 34 9.36 -2.80 17.52
C ILE A 34 9.71 -2.74 16.03
N LEU A 35 9.67 -3.89 15.37
CA LEU A 35 9.75 -3.97 13.91
C LEU A 35 8.36 -4.17 13.33
N VAL A 36 7.93 -3.24 12.47
CA VAL A 36 6.65 -3.30 11.77
C VAL A 36 6.87 -3.75 10.33
N GLY A 37 6.30 -4.88 9.95
CA GLY A 37 6.22 -5.32 8.56
C GLY A 37 4.88 -4.93 7.94
N ALA A 38 4.89 -4.17 6.84
CA ALA A 38 3.68 -3.72 6.16
C ALA A 38 3.72 -4.02 4.66
N ALA A 39 2.57 -4.40 4.12
CA ALA A 39 2.37 -4.71 2.70
C ALA A 39 1.02 -4.16 2.21
N ALA A 40 0.59 -4.56 1.02
CA ALA A 40 -0.62 -4.08 0.35
C ALA A 40 -1.89 -4.08 1.22
N GLY A 41 -1.96 -4.97 2.24
CA GLY A 41 -3.06 -4.96 3.22
C GLY A 41 -3.18 -3.67 4.00
N MET A 42 -2.08 -2.94 4.23
CA MET A 42 -2.10 -1.64 4.89
C MET A 42 -2.84 -0.61 4.04
N SER A 43 -2.52 -0.51 2.75
CA SER A 43 -3.21 0.38 1.80
C SER A 43 -4.67 -0.05 1.60
N ALA A 44 -4.93 -1.35 1.48
CA ALA A 44 -6.29 -1.88 1.35
C ALA A 44 -7.16 -1.58 2.58
N SER A 45 -6.60 -1.58 3.79
CA SER A 45 -7.33 -1.20 5.01
C SER A 45 -7.76 0.28 5.02
N CYS A 46 -7.11 1.11 4.21
CA CYS A 46 -7.47 2.51 3.97
C CYS A 46 -8.51 2.69 2.86
N GLY A 47 -8.96 1.59 2.23
CA GLY A 47 -9.84 1.62 1.06
C GLY A 47 -9.11 1.79 -0.28
N PHE A 48 -7.78 1.72 -0.31
CA PHE A 48 -7.00 1.86 -1.54
C PHE A 48 -6.93 0.53 -2.29
N ASN A 49 -8.02 0.17 -2.96
CA ASN A 49 -8.10 -1.07 -3.73
C ASN A 49 -7.79 -0.89 -5.22
N PHE A 50 -7.52 0.34 -5.65
CA PHE A 50 -7.30 0.73 -7.04
C PHE A 50 -6.18 -0.03 -7.77
N PHE A 51 -5.25 -0.65 -7.06
CA PHE A 51 -4.24 -1.50 -7.68
C PHE A 51 -4.84 -2.75 -8.33
N TYR A 52 -5.87 -3.33 -7.73
CA TYR A 52 -6.42 -4.64 -8.09
C TYR A 52 -7.82 -4.59 -8.68
N GLN A 53 -8.53 -3.48 -8.50
CA GLN A 53 -9.92 -3.37 -8.94
C GLN A 53 -10.28 -1.94 -9.31
N ASN A 54 -11.31 -1.82 -10.14
CA ASN A 54 -11.88 -0.54 -10.54
C ASN A 54 -12.77 -0.01 -9.41
N ASP A 55 -12.16 0.68 -8.46
CA ASP A 55 -12.86 1.44 -7.43
C ASP A 55 -13.09 2.91 -7.85
N ALA A 56 -13.70 3.71 -6.98
CA ALA A 56 -14.01 5.10 -7.27
C ALA A 56 -12.74 5.94 -7.51
N ILE A 57 -11.64 5.64 -6.81
CA ILE A 57 -10.35 6.32 -6.98
C ILE A 57 -9.76 5.96 -8.35
N PHE A 58 -9.73 4.67 -8.68
CA PHE A 58 -9.26 4.21 -9.99
C PHE A 58 -10.06 4.87 -11.12
N GLU A 59 -11.39 4.88 -11.03
CA GLU A 59 -12.23 5.47 -12.07
C GLU A 59 -12.00 6.99 -12.20
N GLN A 60 -11.81 7.70 -11.11
CA GLN A 60 -11.54 9.13 -11.12
C GLN A 60 -10.24 9.47 -11.86
N TYR A 61 -9.17 8.71 -11.64
CA TYR A 61 -7.83 9.04 -12.17
C TYR A 61 -7.44 8.23 -13.39
N LEU A 62 -7.85 6.98 -13.48
CA LEU A 62 -7.43 6.02 -14.50
C LEU A 62 -8.60 5.49 -15.36
N GLY A 63 -9.81 6.01 -15.18
CA GLY A 63 -10.99 5.59 -15.94
C GLY A 63 -10.84 5.70 -17.46
N ASP A 64 -10.06 6.68 -17.96
CA ASP A 64 -9.74 6.79 -19.38
C ASP A 64 -8.95 5.59 -19.89
N PHE A 65 -8.02 5.08 -19.07
CA PHE A 65 -7.23 3.89 -19.38
C PHE A 65 -8.09 2.63 -19.31
N HIS A 66 -9.02 2.55 -18.33
CA HIS A 66 -10.03 1.50 -18.29
C HIS A 66 -10.84 1.45 -19.58
N ARG A 67 -11.40 2.58 -20.02
CA ARG A 67 -12.21 2.67 -21.25
C ARG A 67 -11.40 2.35 -22.50
N LYS A 68 -10.13 2.75 -22.56
CA LYS A 68 -9.28 2.59 -23.74
C LYS A 68 -8.62 1.23 -23.83
N TYR A 69 -8.18 0.66 -22.70
CA TYR A 69 -7.32 -0.53 -22.65
C TYR A 69 -7.95 -1.70 -21.88
N GLY A 70 -9.12 -1.51 -21.26
CA GLY A 70 -9.82 -2.55 -20.50
C GLY A 70 -9.20 -2.85 -19.12
N PHE A 71 -8.43 -1.92 -18.55
CA PHE A 71 -7.84 -2.13 -17.22
C PHE A 71 -8.93 -2.23 -16.15
N ILE A 72 -8.80 -3.19 -15.24
CA ILE A 72 -9.67 -3.37 -14.08
C ILE A 72 -9.01 -2.95 -12.77
N GLY A 73 -7.79 -2.47 -12.84
CA GLY A 73 -6.99 -1.94 -11.75
C GLY A 73 -5.65 -1.43 -12.28
N ALA A 74 -4.93 -0.63 -11.49
CA ALA A 74 -3.68 -0.01 -11.90
C ALA A 74 -2.59 -1.05 -12.23
N PHE A 75 -2.63 -2.24 -11.61
CA PHE A 75 -1.69 -3.32 -11.91
C PHE A 75 -1.71 -3.75 -13.38
N ASN A 76 -2.87 -3.71 -14.04
CA ASN A 76 -2.95 -4.03 -15.46
C ASN A 76 -2.14 -3.05 -16.31
N GLY A 77 -2.12 -1.77 -15.92
CA GLY A 77 -1.37 -0.75 -16.64
C GLY A 77 0.14 -0.91 -16.57
N PHE A 78 0.68 -1.41 -15.46
CA PHE A 78 2.12 -1.65 -15.33
C PHE A 78 2.65 -2.70 -16.32
N TYR A 79 1.87 -3.73 -16.57
CA TYR A 79 2.26 -4.85 -17.43
C TYR A 79 1.71 -4.77 -18.84
N TYR A 80 0.97 -3.70 -19.15
CA TYR A 80 0.40 -3.51 -20.48
C TYR A 80 1.48 -3.12 -21.50
N ARG A 81 1.40 -3.67 -22.69
CA ARG A 81 2.27 -3.29 -23.82
C ARG A 81 1.67 -2.11 -24.55
N TYR A 82 2.09 -0.92 -24.19
CA TYR A 82 1.61 0.31 -24.81
C TYR A 82 2.10 0.45 -26.25
N PRO A 83 1.31 1.09 -27.13
CA PRO A 83 1.67 1.28 -28.53
C PRO A 83 2.85 2.26 -28.70
N SER A 84 3.12 3.11 -27.71
CA SER A 84 4.24 4.04 -27.72
C SER A 84 4.74 4.34 -26.31
N PRO A 85 6.00 4.81 -26.15
CA PRO A 85 6.53 5.25 -24.87
C PRO A 85 5.70 6.37 -24.23
N GLU A 86 5.16 7.31 -25.01
CA GLU A 86 4.34 8.41 -24.54
C GLU A 86 3.06 7.90 -23.86
N ALA A 87 2.41 6.89 -24.44
CA ALA A 87 1.23 6.27 -23.86
C ALA A 87 1.54 5.59 -22.52
N HIS A 88 2.71 4.94 -22.40
CA HIS A 88 3.17 4.35 -21.15
C HIS A 88 3.45 5.44 -20.09
N TRP A 89 4.18 6.48 -20.47
CA TRP A 89 4.47 7.59 -19.55
C TRP A 89 3.20 8.35 -19.13
N ALA A 90 2.21 8.45 -20.01
CA ALA A 90 0.91 9.03 -19.66
C ALA A 90 0.21 8.22 -18.55
N PHE A 91 0.30 6.89 -18.60
CA PHE A 91 -0.22 6.03 -17.53
C PHE A 91 0.57 6.24 -16.23
N LEU A 92 1.91 6.15 -16.28
CA LEU A 92 2.76 6.28 -15.09
C LEU A 92 2.58 7.65 -14.41
N ALA A 93 2.52 8.72 -15.18
CA ALA A 93 2.30 10.07 -14.66
C ALA A 93 0.92 10.22 -14.00
N ARG A 94 -0.13 9.65 -14.61
CA ARG A 94 -1.47 9.70 -14.05
C ARG A 94 -1.59 8.86 -12.79
N MET A 95 -0.94 7.71 -12.76
CA MET A 95 -0.92 6.84 -11.58
C MET A 95 -0.14 7.50 -10.43
N GLY A 96 1.05 8.03 -10.69
CA GLY A 96 1.81 8.78 -9.68
C GLY A 96 1.04 9.99 -9.14
N TYR A 97 0.31 10.70 -10.01
CA TYR A 97 -0.57 11.79 -9.57
C TYR A 97 -1.72 11.29 -8.67
N MET A 98 -2.34 10.16 -9.02
CA MET A 98 -3.37 9.53 -8.18
C MET A 98 -2.82 9.18 -6.79
N GLU A 99 -1.66 8.54 -6.72
CA GLU A 99 -1.02 8.19 -5.44
C GLU A 99 -0.67 9.44 -4.63
N TYR A 100 -0.25 10.52 -5.30
CA TYR A 100 0.07 11.79 -4.66
C TYR A 100 -1.18 12.48 -4.08
N GLU A 101 -2.29 12.50 -4.81
CA GLU A 101 -3.55 13.15 -4.39
C GLU A 101 -4.30 12.32 -3.34
N CYS A 102 -4.15 11.00 -3.31
CA CYS A 102 -4.80 10.16 -2.31
C CYS A 102 -4.36 10.56 -0.89
N PRO A 103 -5.30 10.92 0.00
CA PRO A 103 -4.95 11.23 1.38
C PRO A 103 -4.46 9.98 2.10
N THR A 104 -3.54 10.16 3.04
CA THR A 104 -3.13 9.04 3.91
C THR A 104 -4.32 8.57 4.76
N GLY A 105 -4.56 7.27 4.75
CA GLY A 105 -5.69 6.70 5.46
C GLY A 105 -5.48 6.60 6.97
N GLN A 106 -6.58 6.58 7.73
CA GLN A 106 -6.58 6.55 9.19
C GLN A 106 -5.71 5.43 9.79
N PRO A 107 -5.66 4.19 9.25
CA PRO A 107 -4.81 3.12 9.79
C PRO A 107 -3.32 3.48 9.91
N TYR A 108 -2.79 4.34 9.04
CA TYR A 108 -1.41 4.84 9.14
C TYR A 108 -1.22 5.72 10.38
N TYR A 109 -2.15 6.62 10.67
CA TYR A 109 -2.12 7.48 11.85
C TYR A 109 -2.34 6.68 13.13
N ASP A 110 -3.21 5.69 13.10
CA ASP A 110 -3.47 4.79 14.25
C ASP A 110 -2.22 4.00 14.60
N LEU A 111 -1.50 3.47 13.58
CA LEU A 111 -0.22 2.81 13.78
C LEU A 111 0.81 3.77 14.41
N MET A 112 0.91 4.99 13.91
CA MET A 112 1.85 5.98 14.46
C MET A 112 1.51 6.34 15.91
N THR A 113 0.23 6.42 16.25
CA THR A 113 -0.22 6.62 17.64
C THR A 113 0.22 5.47 18.54
N LEU A 114 0.07 4.23 18.06
CA LEU A 114 0.50 3.02 18.79
C LEU A 114 2.03 2.99 19.02
N LEU A 115 2.81 3.51 18.09
CA LEU A 115 4.28 3.53 18.15
C LEU A 115 4.86 4.78 18.83
N GLN A 116 4.02 5.72 19.25
CA GLN A 116 4.46 6.97 19.85
C GLN A 116 5.34 6.72 21.09
N GLY A 117 6.50 7.37 21.13
CA GLY A 117 7.46 7.24 22.23
C GLY A 117 8.21 5.91 22.29
N ARG A 118 8.04 5.04 21.28
CA ARG A 118 8.73 3.73 21.19
C ARG A 118 9.93 3.79 20.26
N ASN A 119 10.86 2.88 20.50
CA ASN A 119 11.91 2.59 19.52
C ASN A 119 11.32 1.65 18.46
N TYR A 120 11.21 2.11 17.22
CA TYR A 120 10.61 1.31 16.15
C TYR A 120 11.32 1.53 14.81
N HIS A 121 11.13 0.56 13.93
CA HIS A 121 11.45 0.67 12.51
C HIS A 121 10.34 0.04 11.67
N ILE A 122 10.01 0.64 10.51
CA ILE A 122 9.00 0.13 9.59
C ILE A 122 9.67 -0.38 8.32
N MET A 123 9.35 -1.61 7.94
CA MET A 123 9.71 -2.20 6.65
C MET A 123 8.45 -2.38 5.82
N THR A 124 8.44 -1.84 4.61
CA THR A 124 7.28 -1.98 3.73
C THR A 124 7.65 -2.46 2.33
N THR A 125 6.77 -3.25 1.73
CA THR A 125 6.79 -3.59 0.31
C THR A 125 5.91 -2.63 -0.52
N ASN A 126 5.16 -1.73 0.12
CA ASN A 126 4.34 -0.76 -0.57
C ASN A 126 5.21 0.31 -1.23
N GLN A 127 4.91 0.60 -2.48
CA GLN A 127 5.58 1.64 -3.26
C GLN A 127 4.79 2.96 -3.29
N ASP A 128 3.58 2.99 -2.71
CA ASP A 128 2.61 4.07 -2.71
C ASP A 128 2.97 5.27 -1.82
N PHE A 129 4.17 5.30 -1.30
CA PHE A 129 4.77 6.30 -0.40
C PHE A 129 3.85 6.85 0.72
N GLN A 130 2.79 6.14 1.08
CA GLN A 130 1.90 6.57 2.17
C GLN A 130 2.64 6.66 3.51
N PHE A 131 3.54 5.72 3.80
CA PHE A 131 4.35 5.76 5.02
C PHE A 131 5.24 7.01 5.10
N THR A 132 5.79 7.49 4.00
CA THR A 132 6.69 8.66 4.00
C THR A 132 6.01 9.95 4.43
N ARG A 133 4.68 9.96 4.48
CA ARG A 133 3.88 11.10 4.97
C ARG A 133 3.70 11.11 6.48
N VAL A 134 3.98 9.98 7.16
CA VAL A 134 3.73 9.83 8.59
C VAL A 134 4.94 9.33 9.36
N VAL A 135 5.99 8.86 8.66
CA VAL A 135 7.21 8.30 9.26
C VAL A 135 8.43 9.03 8.71
N SER A 136 9.39 9.33 9.56
CA SER A 136 10.68 9.87 9.12
C SER A 136 11.50 8.82 8.35
N GLU A 137 12.30 9.27 7.38
CA GLU A 137 13.04 8.38 6.47
C GLU A 137 14.03 7.46 7.19
N ASP A 138 14.62 7.91 8.30
CA ASP A 138 15.53 7.11 9.12
C ASP A 138 14.85 5.90 9.81
N LYS A 139 13.53 5.90 9.90
CA LYS A 139 12.70 4.83 10.49
C LYS A 139 11.91 4.01 9.48
N LEU A 140 12.18 4.20 8.18
CA LEU A 140 11.45 3.55 7.11
C LEU A 140 12.39 2.85 6.12
N SER A 141 12.10 1.60 5.82
CA SER A 141 12.73 0.85 4.73
C SER A 141 11.67 0.43 3.70
N ALA A 142 11.63 1.11 2.56
CA ALA A 142 10.80 0.73 1.41
C ALA A 142 11.58 -0.25 0.53
N ILE A 143 11.49 -1.55 0.84
CA ILE A 143 12.38 -2.59 0.28
C ILE A 143 12.12 -2.94 -1.18
N GLN A 144 10.99 -2.52 -1.75
CA GLN A 144 10.67 -2.65 -3.18
C GLN A 144 10.81 -1.32 -3.95
N GLY A 145 11.34 -0.29 -3.31
CA GLY A 145 11.44 1.05 -3.87
C GLY A 145 10.21 1.90 -3.53
N ASP A 146 10.14 3.05 -4.17
CA ASP A 146 9.18 4.11 -3.87
C ASP A 146 8.80 4.79 -5.20
N SER A 147 7.52 4.87 -5.50
CA SER A 147 7.00 5.42 -6.76
C SER A 147 7.25 6.92 -6.96
N ARG A 148 7.80 7.62 -5.95
CA ARG A 148 8.29 9.00 -6.11
C ARG A 148 9.58 9.08 -6.96
N TYR A 149 10.30 7.98 -7.13
CA TYR A 149 11.61 7.95 -7.79
C TYR A 149 11.56 7.14 -9.08
N TYR A 150 12.25 7.66 -10.08
CA TYR A 150 12.46 7.01 -11.36
C TYR A 150 13.96 6.94 -11.67
N GLN A 151 14.37 5.90 -12.34
CA GLN A 151 15.75 5.74 -12.78
C GLN A 151 15.81 5.44 -14.27
N CYS A 152 16.91 5.79 -14.90
CA CYS A 152 17.15 5.43 -16.29
C CYS A 152 17.20 3.90 -16.45
N SER A 153 16.69 3.39 -17.58
CA SER A 153 16.78 1.97 -17.93
C SER A 153 18.23 1.48 -18.09
N ARG A 154 19.15 2.40 -18.34
CA ARG A 154 20.60 2.18 -18.31
C ARG A 154 21.17 3.13 -17.27
N ARG A 155 22.13 2.63 -16.48
CA ARG A 155 22.83 3.48 -15.50
C ARG A 155 23.55 4.61 -16.22
N CYS A 156 23.12 5.84 -16.01
CA CYS A 156 23.68 7.05 -16.62
C CYS A 156 24.27 8.04 -15.59
N HIS A 157 24.05 7.78 -14.30
CA HIS A 157 24.60 8.53 -13.16
C HIS A 157 24.59 7.63 -11.93
N ASP A 158 25.34 8.01 -10.91
CA ASP A 158 25.37 7.30 -9.62
C ASP A 158 24.19 7.68 -8.73
#